data_2fec32e279ee44fb1007dfec94d692e0
#
_entry.id   2fec32e279ee44fb1007dfec94d692e0
#
_cell.length_a   1.000
_cell.length_b   1.000
_cell.length_c   1.000
_cell.angle_alpha   90.00
_cell.angle_beta   90.00
_cell.angle_gamma   90.00
#
_symmetry.space_group_name_H-M   'P 1'
#
loop_
_entity.id
_entity.type
_entity.pdbx_description
1 polymer ?
#
loop_
_entity_poly.entity_id
_entity_poly.type
_entity_poly.pdbx_seq_one_letter_code
_entity_poly.pdbx_strand_id
1 'polypeptide(L)'
;GGWGTFSVFSGVYTLVYATAVWYSRPIRLWPLQLDWVWARRLLDYGKWFWLAWGVLLNFIWYYDKLVLAFIGDERYEAGLALYDHAWWLMQFPTAIIAHIVFAYTNTLYSRYQADRDRLSELFSTMMGIIFRGSAFVALLLLANAYEVMALLKTEWAAAAPMMVWLAGYTFLRPLLDDGIGLLWAVGDTRRTAGIMGAQA
;
A
#
# COMPACT_ATOMS: atom_id res chain seq x y z
N GLY A 1 -7.86 -26.31 3.07
CA GLY A 1 -8.11 -25.18 2.29
C GLY A 1 -7.90 -23.84 2.97
N GLY A 2 -6.78 -23.13 2.69
CA GLY A 2 -6.45 -21.86 3.33
C GLY A 2 -7.45 -20.70 3.07
N TRP A 3 -8.25 -20.78 2.02
CA TRP A 3 -9.25 -19.75 1.70
C TRP A 3 -10.41 -19.67 2.71
N GLY A 4 -10.85 -20.80 3.24
CA GLY A 4 -11.92 -20.84 4.24
C GLY A 4 -11.51 -20.23 5.58
N THR A 5 -10.28 -20.48 6.03
CA THR A 5 -9.71 -19.89 7.24
C THR A 5 -9.53 -18.37 7.09
N PHE A 6 -9.06 -17.89 5.94
CA PHE A 6 -8.90 -16.46 5.68
C PHE A 6 -10.25 -15.72 5.70
N SER A 7 -11.29 -16.29 5.08
CA SER A 7 -12.63 -15.70 5.07
C SER A 7 -13.26 -15.65 6.46
N VAL A 8 -13.07 -16.68 7.27
CA VAL A 8 -13.54 -16.70 8.66
C VAL A 8 -12.81 -15.65 9.51
N PHE A 9 -11.47 -15.57 9.40
CA PHE A 9 -10.68 -14.55 10.11
C PHE A 9 -11.08 -13.13 9.73
N SER A 10 -11.24 -12.85 8.44
CA SER A 10 -11.69 -11.55 7.93
C SER A 10 -13.10 -11.21 8.43
N GLY A 11 -14.02 -12.17 8.43
CA GLY A 11 -15.37 -11.99 8.95
C GLY A 11 -15.40 -11.71 10.47
N VAL A 12 -14.64 -12.46 11.25
CA VAL A 12 -14.51 -12.24 12.70
C VAL A 12 -13.88 -10.89 13.00
N TYR A 13 -12.80 -10.52 12.30
CA TYR A 13 -12.17 -9.21 12.47
C TYR A 13 -13.12 -8.06 12.16
N THR A 14 -13.89 -8.16 11.09
CA THR A 14 -14.90 -7.16 10.70
C THR A 14 -15.99 -7.03 11.76
N LEU A 15 -16.49 -8.14 12.30
CA LEU A 15 -17.49 -8.15 13.37
C LEU A 15 -16.95 -7.55 14.67
N VAL A 16 -15.74 -7.91 15.10
CA VAL A 16 -15.09 -7.35 16.29
C VAL A 16 -14.87 -5.86 16.12
N TYR A 17 -14.42 -5.42 14.96
CA TYR A 17 -14.22 -4.00 14.67
C TYR A 17 -15.55 -3.24 14.66
N ALA A 18 -16.57 -3.76 14.02
CA ALA A 18 -17.91 -3.17 13.98
C ALA A 18 -18.54 -3.07 15.37
N THR A 19 -18.40 -4.10 16.20
CA THR A 19 -18.87 -4.06 17.60
C THR A 19 -18.08 -3.09 18.46
N ALA A 20 -16.76 -3.00 18.30
CA ALA A 20 -15.93 -2.04 19.02
C ALA A 20 -16.28 -0.59 18.64
N VAL A 21 -16.50 -0.30 17.36
CA VAL A 21 -16.97 1.01 16.88
C VAL A 21 -18.37 1.33 17.42
N TRP A 22 -19.26 0.33 17.44
CA TRP A 22 -20.60 0.48 17.99
C TRP A 22 -20.58 0.84 19.48
N TYR A 23 -19.72 0.18 20.27
CA TYR A 23 -19.59 0.43 21.71
C TYR A 23 -18.89 1.75 22.03
N SER A 24 -17.91 2.14 21.22
CA SER A 24 -17.10 3.35 21.47
C SER A 24 -17.80 4.66 21.07
N ARG A 25 -18.81 4.58 20.20
CA ARG A 25 -19.60 5.76 19.80
C ARG A 25 -21.08 5.42 19.80
N PRO A 26 -21.92 6.11 20.61
CA PRO A 26 -23.36 5.95 20.55
C PRO A 26 -23.90 6.56 19.25
N ILE A 27 -23.71 5.87 18.14
CA ILE A 27 -24.29 6.25 16.86
C ILE A 27 -25.78 5.87 16.93
N ARG A 28 -26.64 6.87 17.04
CA ARG A 28 -28.08 6.66 16.90
C ARG A 28 -28.37 6.36 15.43
N LEU A 29 -28.44 5.09 15.09
CA LEU A 29 -28.78 4.64 13.73
C LEU A 29 -30.26 4.82 13.38
N TRP A 30 -31.09 5.23 14.36
CA TRP A 30 -32.52 5.37 14.14
C TRP A 30 -33.06 6.72 14.66
N PRO A 31 -33.87 7.45 13.87
CA PRO A 31 -34.27 7.13 12.48
C PRO A 31 -33.14 7.39 11.48
N LEU A 32 -32.97 6.48 10.52
CA LEU A 32 -32.07 6.64 9.38
C LEU A 32 -32.56 7.82 8.53
N GLN A 33 -31.98 8.99 8.70
CA GLN A 33 -32.19 10.13 7.83
C GLN A 33 -31.13 10.08 6.74
N LEU A 34 -31.53 9.63 5.56
CA LEU A 34 -30.64 9.63 4.39
C LEU A 34 -30.61 11.03 3.81
N ASP A 35 -29.56 11.78 4.12
CA ASP A 35 -29.28 13.05 3.44
C ASP A 35 -28.70 12.76 2.05
N TRP A 36 -29.51 12.93 1.02
CA TRP A 36 -29.15 12.60 -0.36
C TRP A 36 -28.01 13.48 -0.88
N VAL A 37 -27.83 14.68 -0.37
CA VAL A 37 -26.73 15.58 -0.73
C VAL A 37 -25.40 15.02 -0.21
N TRP A 38 -25.38 14.59 1.05
CA TRP A 38 -24.21 13.94 1.63
C TRP A 38 -23.91 12.58 0.99
N ALA A 39 -24.93 11.77 0.74
CA ALA A 39 -24.78 10.49 0.07
C ALA A 39 -24.13 10.64 -1.31
N ARG A 40 -24.56 11.63 -2.10
CA ARG A 40 -23.97 11.92 -3.41
C ARG A 40 -22.51 12.36 -3.31
N ARG A 41 -22.16 13.22 -2.34
CA ARG A 41 -20.75 13.62 -2.10
C ARG A 41 -19.87 12.46 -1.70
N LEU A 42 -20.38 11.58 -0.82
CA LEU A 42 -19.66 10.36 -0.43
C LEU A 42 -19.47 9.40 -1.61
N LEU A 43 -20.47 9.25 -2.47
CA LEU A 43 -20.35 8.43 -3.67
C LEU A 43 -19.35 9.04 -4.67
N ASP A 44 -19.35 10.37 -4.85
CA ASP A 44 -18.39 11.02 -5.74
C ASP A 44 -16.95 10.90 -5.27
N TYR A 45 -16.70 10.99 -3.97
CA TYR A 45 -15.39 10.72 -3.38
C TYR A 45 -15.06 9.22 -3.46
N GLY A 46 -16.01 8.37 -3.05
CA GLY A 46 -15.84 6.94 -2.90
C GLY A 46 -15.59 6.22 -4.23
N LYS A 47 -16.22 6.63 -5.33
CA LYS A 47 -16.00 5.99 -6.64
C LYS A 47 -14.55 6.09 -7.12
N TRP A 48 -13.92 7.26 -6.95
CA TRP A 48 -12.53 7.47 -7.34
C TRP A 48 -11.57 6.78 -6.37
N PHE A 49 -11.89 6.81 -5.08
CA PHE A 49 -11.14 6.06 -4.07
C PHE A 49 -11.21 4.55 -4.32
N TRP A 50 -12.40 4.02 -4.62
CA TRP A 50 -12.58 2.61 -4.95
C TRP A 50 -11.85 2.21 -6.24
N LEU A 51 -11.89 3.05 -7.26
CA LEU A 51 -11.14 2.82 -8.50
C LEU A 51 -9.63 2.77 -8.22
N ALA A 52 -9.10 3.76 -7.49
CA ALA A 52 -7.69 3.83 -7.17
C ALA A 52 -7.23 2.65 -6.33
N TRP A 53 -7.89 2.41 -5.20
CA TRP A 53 -7.48 1.41 -4.22
C TRP A 53 -8.00 0.01 -4.53
N GLY A 54 -9.23 -0.11 -4.96
CA GLY A 54 -9.88 -1.41 -5.19
C GLY A 54 -9.50 -2.05 -6.53
N VAL A 55 -9.21 -1.27 -7.56
CA VAL A 55 -8.92 -1.78 -8.91
C VAL A 55 -7.47 -1.54 -9.29
N LEU A 56 -7.06 -0.27 -9.41
CA LEU A 56 -5.74 0.07 -9.97
C LEU A 56 -4.59 -0.40 -9.07
N LEU A 57 -4.71 -0.26 -7.76
CA LEU A 57 -3.68 -0.74 -6.84
C LEU A 57 -3.50 -2.25 -6.91
N ASN A 58 -4.61 -3.01 -6.95
CA ASN A 58 -4.52 -4.45 -7.11
C ASN A 58 -3.92 -4.83 -8.46
N PHE A 59 -4.27 -4.12 -9.53
CA PHE A 59 -3.65 -4.34 -10.83
C PHE A 59 -2.14 -4.08 -10.79
N ILE A 60 -1.69 -2.95 -10.22
CA ILE A 60 -0.26 -2.62 -10.05
C ILE A 60 0.48 -3.69 -9.24
N TRP A 61 -0.18 -4.30 -8.24
CA TRP A 61 0.44 -5.30 -7.38
C TRP A 61 0.57 -6.70 -8.00
N TYR A 62 -0.26 -7.01 -8.97
CA TYR A 62 -0.36 -8.37 -9.50
C TYR A 62 -0.13 -8.48 -11.01
N TYR A 63 0.00 -7.36 -11.74
CA TYR A 63 0.13 -7.41 -13.21
C TYR A 63 1.41 -8.13 -13.66
N ASP A 64 2.51 -7.94 -12.94
CA ASP A 64 3.79 -8.59 -13.21
C ASP A 64 3.67 -10.11 -13.07
N LYS A 65 2.97 -10.59 -12.04
CA LYS A 65 2.69 -12.00 -11.84
C LYS A 65 1.75 -12.57 -12.91
N LEU A 66 0.76 -11.77 -13.31
CA LEU A 66 -0.12 -12.15 -14.41
C LEU A 66 0.67 -12.27 -15.72
N VAL A 67 1.52 -11.30 -16.04
CA VAL A 67 2.37 -11.34 -17.23
C VAL A 67 3.30 -12.56 -17.19
N LEU A 68 3.95 -12.81 -16.06
CA LEU A 68 4.81 -13.99 -15.89
C LEU A 68 4.03 -15.29 -16.04
N ALA A 69 2.82 -15.37 -15.51
CA ALA A 69 1.96 -16.55 -15.63
C ALA A 69 1.48 -16.79 -17.08
N PHE A 70 1.25 -15.72 -17.86
CA PHE A 70 0.85 -15.83 -19.27
C PHE A 70 2.00 -16.21 -20.22
N ILE A 71 3.23 -15.76 -19.90
CA ILE A 71 4.42 -16.07 -20.72
C ILE A 71 4.97 -17.47 -20.37
N GLY A 72 4.55 -18.03 -19.23
CA GLY A 72 5.20 -19.14 -18.58
C GLY A 72 5.00 -20.51 -19.24
N ASP A 73 6.13 -21.16 -19.47
CA ASP A 73 6.34 -22.58 -19.63
C ASP A 73 6.65 -23.20 -18.25
N GLU A 74 6.62 -24.52 -18.06
CA GLU A 74 6.89 -25.21 -16.79
C GLU A 74 8.18 -24.76 -16.07
N ARG A 75 9.17 -24.25 -16.82
CA ARG A 75 10.40 -23.67 -16.29
C ARG A 75 10.19 -22.38 -15.51
N TYR A 76 9.06 -21.68 -15.73
CA TYR A 76 8.76 -20.39 -15.09
C TYR A 76 8.11 -20.56 -13.71
N GLU A 77 7.52 -21.70 -13.39
CA GLU A 77 6.93 -21.89 -12.06
C GLU A 77 7.98 -21.74 -10.97
N ALA A 78 9.17 -22.32 -11.14
CA ALA A 78 10.28 -22.16 -10.21
C ALA A 78 10.79 -20.72 -10.18
N GLY A 79 10.86 -20.04 -11.33
CA GLY A 79 11.26 -18.64 -11.45
C GLY A 79 10.25 -17.70 -10.80
N LEU A 80 8.96 -17.95 -10.98
CA LEU A 80 7.88 -17.19 -10.36
C LEU A 80 7.91 -17.32 -8.83
N ALA A 81 8.16 -18.52 -8.30
CA ALA A 81 8.30 -18.74 -6.87
C ALA A 81 9.49 -17.96 -6.28
N LEU A 82 10.64 -17.94 -6.96
CA LEU A 82 11.81 -17.17 -6.55
C LEU A 82 11.53 -15.67 -6.59
N TYR A 83 10.86 -15.20 -7.65
CA TYR A 83 10.43 -13.81 -7.77
C TYR A 83 9.49 -13.40 -6.64
N ASP A 84 8.49 -14.22 -6.34
CA ASP A 84 7.55 -13.96 -5.25
C ASP A 84 8.23 -13.82 -3.89
N HIS A 85 9.22 -14.65 -3.60
CA HIS A 85 9.99 -14.56 -2.35
C HIS A 85 10.83 -13.28 -2.29
N ALA A 86 11.53 -12.95 -3.39
CA ALA A 86 12.29 -11.71 -3.48
C ALA A 86 11.39 -10.48 -3.34
N TRP A 87 10.26 -10.48 -4.04
CA TRP A 87 9.28 -9.41 -4.00
C TRP A 87 8.69 -9.23 -2.60
N TRP A 88 8.29 -10.32 -1.95
CA TRP A 88 7.74 -10.29 -0.59
C TRP A 88 8.76 -9.76 0.43
N LEU A 89 10.01 -10.19 0.33
CA LEU A 89 11.08 -9.74 1.20
C LEU A 89 11.37 -8.24 1.02
N MET A 90 11.36 -7.75 -0.21
CA MET A 90 11.57 -6.34 -0.51
C MET A 90 10.37 -5.46 -0.11
N GLN A 91 9.17 -6.02 -0.12
CA GLN A 91 7.94 -5.35 0.34
C GLN A 91 7.86 -5.20 1.85
N PHE A 92 8.36 -6.16 2.62
CA PHE A 92 8.16 -6.21 4.06
C PHE A 92 8.64 -4.95 4.79
N PRO A 93 9.90 -4.49 4.64
CA PRO A 93 10.35 -3.25 5.30
C PRO A 93 9.67 -2.01 4.72
N THR A 94 9.35 -2.02 3.43
CA THR A 94 8.59 -0.95 2.76
C THR A 94 7.20 -0.80 3.37
N ALA A 95 6.51 -1.91 3.60
CA ALA A 95 5.19 -1.92 4.21
C ALA A 95 5.23 -1.38 5.65
N ILE A 96 6.25 -1.72 6.43
CA ILE A 96 6.41 -1.18 7.79
C ILE A 96 6.59 0.34 7.76
N ILE A 97 7.49 0.84 6.92
CA ILE A 97 7.73 2.28 6.77
C ILE A 97 6.45 2.98 6.31
N ALA A 98 5.83 2.45 5.26
CA ALA A 98 4.60 3.02 4.71
C ALA A 98 3.46 3.07 5.74
N HIS A 99 3.23 2.02 6.53
CA HIS A 99 2.18 2.02 7.55
C HIS A 99 2.44 3.01 8.67
N ILE A 100 3.68 3.09 9.17
CA ILE A 100 4.04 4.03 10.24
C ILE A 100 3.89 5.47 9.73
N VAL A 101 4.48 5.76 8.57
CA VAL A 101 4.45 7.10 7.98
C VAL A 101 3.01 7.49 7.65
N PHE A 102 2.26 6.64 6.95
CA PHE A 102 0.88 6.92 6.54
C PHE A 102 -0.04 7.23 7.73
N ALA A 103 0.10 6.52 8.84
CA ALA A 103 -0.69 6.78 10.04
C ALA A 103 -0.47 8.19 10.60
N TYR A 104 0.77 8.69 10.57
CA TYR A 104 1.12 10.03 11.02
C TYR A 104 0.82 11.10 9.98
N THR A 105 1.28 10.91 8.76
CA THR A 105 1.18 11.94 7.71
C THR A 105 -0.26 12.21 7.32
N ASN A 106 -1.10 11.18 7.19
CA ASN A 106 -2.51 11.37 6.85
C ASN A 106 -3.25 12.21 7.90
N THR A 107 -2.96 11.99 9.18
CA THR A 107 -3.53 12.80 10.27
C THR A 107 -3.04 14.25 10.22
N LEU A 108 -1.74 14.46 9.98
CA LEU A 108 -1.15 15.78 9.90
C LEU A 108 -1.63 16.54 8.67
N TYR A 109 -1.65 15.90 7.50
CA TYR A 109 -2.10 16.53 6.25
C TYR A 109 -3.59 16.92 6.32
N SER A 110 -4.44 16.05 6.87
CA SER A 110 -5.85 16.36 7.08
C SER A 110 -6.06 17.54 8.04
N ARG A 111 -5.22 17.66 9.06
CA ARG A 111 -5.29 18.75 10.05
C ARG A 111 -4.92 20.10 9.43
N TYR A 112 -3.94 20.12 8.53
CA TYR A 112 -3.40 21.35 7.93
C TYR A 112 -3.85 21.55 6.48
N GLN A 113 -4.87 20.81 6.01
CA GLN A 113 -5.35 20.88 4.62
C GLN A 113 -5.79 22.27 4.15
N ALA A 114 -6.18 23.16 5.08
CA ALA A 114 -6.58 24.54 4.78
C ALA A 114 -5.40 25.50 4.72
N ASP A 115 -4.24 25.16 5.29
CA ASP A 115 -3.03 25.98 5.33
C ASP A 115 -1.98 25.40 4.36
N ARG A 116 -1.95 25.94 3.15
CA ARG A 116 -1.09 25.42 2.07
C ARG A 116 0.40 25.55 2.36
N ASP A 117 0.82 26.60 3.02
CA ASP A 117 2.24 26.83 3.30
C ASP A 117 2.75 25.81 4.31
N ARG A 118 1.99 25.62 5.38
CA ARG A 118 2.30 24.63 6.41
C ARG A 118 2.18 23.21 5.90
N LEU A 119 1.21 22.93 5.03
CA LEU A 119 1.06 21.62 4.39
C LEU A 119 2.26 21.30 3.49
N SER A 120 2.74 22.27 2.73
CA SER A 120 3.93 22.13 1.86
C SER A 120 5.21 21.89 2.67
N GLU A 121 5.40 22.61 3.77
CA GLU A 121 6.52 22.44 4.68
C GLU A 121 6.51 21.02 5.32
N LEU A 122 5.35 20.60 5.81
CA LEU A 122 5.16 19.26 6.38
C LEU A 122 5.44 18.17 5.35
N PHE A 123 4.87 18.29 4.15
CA PHE A 123 5.08 17.32 3.07
C PHE A 123 6.56 17.21 2.70
N SER A 124 7.25 18.35 2.52
CA SER A 124 8.68 18.37 2.21
C SER A 124 9.52 17.72 3.30
N THR A 125 9.19 17.98 4.57
CA THR A 125 9.86 17.37 5.72
C THR A 125 9.65 15.86 5.77
N MET A 126 8.40 15.40 5.61
CA MET A 126 8.07 13.95 5.61
C MET A 126 8.72 13.24 4.44
N MET A 127 8.66 13.82 3.23
CA MET A 127 9.37 13.28 2.06
C MET A 127 10.87 13.15 2.31
N GLY A 128 11.50 14.12 2.97
CA GLY A 128 12.92 14.04 3.33
C GLY A 128 13.24 12.91 4.32
N ILE A 129 12.36 12.63 5.28
CA ILE A 129 12.50 11.53 6.23
C ILE A 129 12.31 10.19 5.50
N ILE A 130 11.24 10.07 4.72
CA ILE A 130 10.92 8.86 3.97
C ILE A 130 12.03 8.53 2.98
N PHE A 131 12.53 9.53 2.25
CA PHE A 131 13.63 9.38 1.31
C PHE A 131 14.86 8.75 1.97
N ARG A 132 15.29 9.30 3.11
CA ARG A 132 16.46 8.79 3.84
C ARG A 132 16.22 7.37 4.38
N GLY A 133 15.04 7.13 4.96
CA GLY A 133 14.67 5.82 5.50
C GLY A 133 14.59 4.76 4.42
N SER A 134 13.90 5.03 3.31
CA SER A 134 13.75 4.08 2.20
C SER A 134 15.07 3.86 1.46
N ALA A 135 15.89 4.91 1.28
CA ALA A 135 17.23 4.76 0.70
C ALA A 135 18.13 3.87 1.58
N PHE A 136 18.13 4.09 2.90
CA PHE A 136 18.89 3.26 3.82
C PHE A 136 18.48 1.79 3.76
N VAL A 137 17.17 1.51 3.80
CA VAL A 137 16.65 0.14 3.74
C VAL A 137 16.93 -0.51 2.38
N ALA A 138 16.71 0.21 1.28
CA ALA A 138 16.99 -0.30 -0.05
C ALA A 138 18.47 -0.65 -0.23
N LEU A 139 19.38 0.22 0.22
CA LEU A 139 20.83 -0.02 0.17
C LEU A 139 21.26 -1.17 1.07
N LEU A 140 20.68 -1.28 2.28
CA LEU A 140 20.95 -2.39 3.19
C LEU A 140 20.57 -3.73 2.57
N LEU A 141 19.36 -3.82 2.00
CA LEU A 141 18.89 -5.03 1.33
C LEU A 141 19.69 -5.33 0.07
N LEU A 142 20.06 -4.30 -0.70
CA LEU A 142 20.89 -4.46 -1.89
C LEU A 142 22.26 -5.03 -1.55
N ALA A 143 22.92 -4.46 -0.52
CA ALA A 143 24.24 -4.89 -0.11
C ALA A 143 24.29 -6.30 0.46
N ASN A 144 23.17 -6.79 1.02
CA ASN A 144 23.10 -8.10 1.68
C ASN A 144 22.08 -9.03 0.99
N ALA A 145 21.78 -8.82 -0.29
CA ALA A 145 20.72 -9.54 -0.98
C ALA A 145 20.93 -11.06 -0.97
N TYR A 146 22.16 -11.51 -1.20
CA TYR A 146 22.48 -12.91 -1.21
C TYR A 146 22.39 -13.53 0.20
N GLU A 147 22.98 -12.90 1.18
CA GLU A 147 23.01 -13.36 2.56
C GLU A 147 21.62 -13.44 3.16
N VAL A 148 20.80 -12.43 2.90
CA VAL A 148 19.42 -12.37 3.40
C VAL A 148 18.58 -13.49 2.79
N MET A 149 18.69 -13.75 1.50
CA MET A 149 17.98 -14.86 0.84
C MET A 149 18.49 -16.21 1.30
N ALA A 150 19.81 -16.39 1.42
CA ALA A 150 20.41 -17.64 1.89
C ALA A 150 20.09 -17.93 3.37
N LEU A 151 19.93 -16.91 4.21
CA LEU A 151 19.53 -17.04 5.61
C LEU A 151 18.11 -17.61 5.76
N LEU A 152 17.20 -17.21 4.87
CA LEU A 152 15.83 -17.72 4.86
C LEU A 152 15.80 -19.19 4.38
N LYS A 153 16.42 -19.45 3.24
CA LYS A 153 16.59 -20.81 2.70
C LYS A 153 17.70 -20.78 1.64
N THR A 154 18.65 -21.70 1.73
CA THR A 154 19.82 -21.74 0.83
C THR A 154 19.41 -21.79 -0.66
N GLU A 155 18.33 -22.50 -0.98
CA GLU A 155 17.79 -22.59 -2.34
C GLU A 155 17.28 -21.26 -2.89
N TRP A 156 16.90 -20.33 -2.01
CA TRP A 156 16.38 -19.02 -2.39
C TRP A 156 17.49 -18.01 -2.71
N ALA A 157 18.73 -18.32 -2.42
CA ALA A 157 19.87 -17.47 -2.79
C ALA A 157 19.90 -17.15 -4.30
N ALA A 158 19.35 -18.04 -5.14
CA ALA A 158 19.19 -17.81 -6.59
C ALA A 158 18.28 -16.60 -6.93
N ALA A 159 17.45 -16.14 -5.99
CA ALA A 159 16.59 -14.96 -6.17
C ALA A 159 17.30 -13.63 -5.85
N ALA A 160 18.53 -13.65 -5.31
CA ALA A 160 19.27 -12.44 -4.96
C ALA A 160 19.43 -11.43 -6.12
N PRO A 161 19.69 -11.83 -7.39
CA PRO A 161 19.73 -10.89 -8.51
C PRO A 161 18.40 -10.16 -8.74
N MET A 162 17.26 -10.78 -8.42
CA MET A 162 15.94 -10.15 -8.55
C MET A 162 15.76 -9.04 -7.52
N MET A 163 16.31 -9.21 -6.31
CA MET A 163 16.30 -8.18 -5.27
C MET A 163 17.00 -6.89 -5.71
N VAL A 164 18.06 -6.99 -6.52
CA VAL A 164 18.78 -5.83 -7.06
C VAL A 164 17.84 -4.94 -7.87
N TRP A 165 17.03 -5.53 -8.73
CA TRP A 165 16.04 -4.79 -9.52
C TRP A 165 14.89 -4.27 -8.64
N LEU A 166 14.45 -5.04 -7.68
CA LEU A 166 13.39 -4.66 -6.76
C LEU A 166 13.81 -3.60 -5.73
N ALA A 167 15.12 -3.38 -5.53
CA ALA A 167 15.63 -2.31 -4.65
C ALA A 167 15.16 -0.92 -5.08
N GLY A 168 15.08 -0.66 -6.39
CA GLY A 168 14.49 0.57 -6.93
C GLY A 168 13.03 0.76 -6.52
N TYR A 169 12.26 -0.30 -6.57
CA TYR A 169 10.87 -0.30 -6.11
C TYR A 169 10.78 -0.03 -4.60
N THR A 170 11.57 -0.73 -3.78
CA THR A 170 11.63 -0.54 -2.32
C THR A 170 11.96 0.91 -1.95
N PHE A 171 12.83 1.55 -2.72
CA PHE A 171 13.21 2.95 -2.53
C PHE A 171 12.08 3.91 -2.90
N LEU A 172 11.45 3.74 -4.06
CA LEU A 172 10.49 4.69 -4.63
C LEU A 172 9.08 4.55 -4.03
N ARG A 173 8.69 3.33 -3.67
CA ARG A 173 7.32 3.04 -3.26
C ARG A 173 6.84 3.86 -2.06
N PRO A 174 7.57 4.00 -0.93
CA PRO A 174 7.11 4.80 0.20
C PRO A 174 6.92 6.28 -0.14
N LEU A 175 7.73 6.82 -1.06
CA LEU A 175 7.60 8.21 -1.53
C LEU A 175 6.31 8.41 -2.30
N LEU A 176 5.97 7.47 -3.17
CA LEU A 176 4.70 7.48 -3.92
C LEU A 176 3.50 7.35 -2.99
N ASP A 177 3.57 6.45 -2.01
CA ASP A 177 2.49 6.22 -1.05
C ASP A 177 2.21 7.47 -0.20
N ASP A 178 3.23 8.20 0.23
CA ASP A 178 3.05 9.47 0.97
C ASP A 178 2.44 10.57 0.08
N GLY A 179 2.89 10.69 -1.18
CA GLY A 179 2.29 11.60 -2.16
C GLY A 179 0.81 11.30 -2.42
N ILE A 180 0.45 10.03 -2.52
CA ILE A 180 -0.93 9.56 -2.63
C ILE A 180 -1.71 9.89 -1.35
N GLY A 181 -1.10 9.67 -0.18
CA GLY A 181 -1.66 9.99 1.13
C GLY A 181 -2.00 11.48 1.27
N LEU A 182 -1.13 12.36 0.78
CA LEU A 182 -1.40 13.80 0.72
C LEU A 182 -2.65 14.11 -0.10
N LEU A 183 -2.77 13.55 -1.31
CA LEU A 183 -3.92 13.78 -2.18
C LEU A 183 -5.23 13.29 -1.53
N TRP A 184 -5.19 12.19 -0.81
CA TRP A 184 -6.36 11.72 -0.04
C TRP A 184 -6.72 12.64 1.10
N ALA A 185 -5.72 13.11 1.84
CA ALA A 185 -5.93 14.01 2.97
C ALA A 185 -6.57 15.34 2.55
N VAL A 186 -6.24 15.85 1.36
CA VAL A 186 -6.87 17.07 0.79
C VAL A 186 -8.15 16.77 -0.01
N GLY A 187 -8.57 15.51 -0.12
CA GLY A 187 -9.82 15.11 -0.79
C GLY A 187 -9.73 14.97 -2.30
N ASP A 188 -8.54 15.04 -2.92
CA ASP A 188 -8.35 14.96 -4.37
C ASP A 188 -8.19 13.50 -4.85
N THR A 189 -9.20 12.70 -4.60
CA THR A 189 -9.21 11.28 -4.99
C THR A 189 -9.20 11.06 -6.50
N ARG A 190 -9.66 12.04 -7.28
CA ARG A 190 -9.66 11.97 -8.75
C ARG A 190 -8.23 12.01 -9.31
N ARG A 191 -7.37 12.90 -8.79
CA ARG A 191 -5.95 12.94 -9.18
C ARG A 191 -5.23 11.67 -8.75
N THR A 192 -5.53 11.16 -7.56
CA THR A 192 -5.00 9.87 -7.11
C THR A 192 -5.31 8.76 -8.10
N ALA A 193 -6.57 8.61 -8.53
CA ALA A 193 -6.96 7.62 -9.52
C ALA A 193 -6.24 7.84 -10.86
N GLY A 194 -6.04 9.10 -11.29
CA GLY A 194 -5.28 9.42 -12.50
C GLY A 194 -3.82 9.02 -12.42
N ILE A 195 -3.14 9.31 -11.30
CA ILE A 195 -1.73 8.93 -11.09
C ILE A 195 -1.58 7.41 -11.05
N MET A 196 -2.44 6.72 -10.30
CA MET A 196 -2.42 5.25 -10.25
C MET A 196 -2.74 4.62 -11.62
N GLY A 197 -3.66 5.19 -12.38
CA GLY A 197 -3.95 4.75 -13.74
C GLY A 197 -2.78 4.94 -14.72
N ALA A 198 -1.91 5.92 -14.48
CA ALA A 198 -0.70 6.11 -15.27
C ALA A 198 0.45 5.15 -14.87
N GLN A 199 0.36 4.53 -13.68
CA GLN A 199 1.31 3.53 -13.21
C GLN A 199 0.91 2.10 -13.63
N ALA A 200 -0.39 1.87 -13.88
CA ALA A 200 -0.95 0.58 -14.30
C ALA A 200 -0.78 0.36 -15.81
#